data_450571e20c826c02baeac79f30304d82
#
_entry.id   450571e20c826c02baeac79f30304d82
#
_cell.length_a   1.000
_cell.length_b   1.000
_cell.length_c   1.000
_cell.angle_alpha   90.00
_cell.angle_beta   90.00
_cell.angle_gamma   90.00
#
_symmetry.space_group_name_H-M   'P 1'
#
loop_
_entity.id
_entity.type
_entity.pdbx_description
1 polymer ?
#
loop_
_entity_poly.entity_id
_entity_poly.type
_entity_poly.pdbx_seq_one_letter_code
_entity_poly.pdbx_strand_id
1 'polypeptide(L)'
;TGKRDDSVENYRIHRQKQEGLYYVEYHPAGGDANVEHLLAALDYAVTLDQVEARIAPDQALFFINLTADEARKIAEITDDSAENDFRRSVSCVGSTICQIGMQDSNGLLKDIFAHLEKKGVDTRKLPRLHISGCPHSCGTHQIGEIGFHGAVKLVDKKPMVAFILVDGGSEHMGSENFGKMAGNIVATKIPEFLESLANILNESPEPDFGTWRLTHKGDYMNLIKAFE
;
A
#
# COMPACT_ATOMS: atom_id res chain seq x y z
N THR A 1 -22.18 22.30 -10.20
CA THR A 1 -22.32 20.90 -10.65
C THR A 1 -21.80 20.80 -12.07
N GLY A 2 -20.75 20.00 -12.26
CA GLY A 2 -20.16 19.74 -13.57
C GLY A 2 -21.05 18.83 -14.44
N LYS A 3 -20.72 18.71 -15.73
CA LYS A 3 -21.32 17.70 -16.60
C LYS A 3 -20.77 16.32 -16.21
N ARG A 4 -21.60 15.28 -16.28
CA ARG A 4 -21.15 13.90 -16.15
C ARG A 4 -20.21 13.55 -17.29
N ASP A 5 -19.04 13.04 -16.95
CA ASP A 5 -18.05 12.55 -17.91
C ASP A 5 -17.49 11.24 -17.40
N ASP A 6 -18.01 10.13 -17.91
CA ASP A 6 -17.63 8.79 -17.49
C ASP A 6 -16.19 8.41 -17.93
N SER A 7 -15.60 9.16 -18.88
CA SER A 7 -14.25 8.92 -19.38
C SER A 7 -13.14 9.37 -18.41
N VAL A 8 -13.47 10.10 -17.36
CA VAL A 8 -12.50 10.61 -16.39
C VAL A 8 -12.15 9.59 -15.30
N GLU A 9 -13.03 8.63 -15.06
CA GLU A 9 -12.81 7.63 -14.01
C GLU A 9 -11.60 6.72 -14.33
N ASN A 10 -10.75 6.55 -13.33
CA ASN A 10 -9.61 5.65 -13.37
C ASN A 10 -9.32 5.13 -11.96
N TYR A 11 -8.15 4.52 -11.72
CA TYR A 11 -7.78 3.99 -10.41
C TYR A 11 -7.77 5.05 -9.30
N ARG A 12 -7.53 6.32 -9.63
CA ARG A 12 -7.38 7.43 -8.68
C ARG A 12 -8.55 8.41 -8.67
N ILE A 13 -9.33 8.46 -9.76
CA ILE A 13 -10.45 9.38 -9.94
C ILE A 13 -11.76 8.62 -9.86
N HIS A 14 -12.60 8.99 -8.92
CA HIS A 14 -13.85 8.30 -8.63
C HIS A 14 -15.02 9.27 -8.60
N ARG A 15 -16.20 8.78 -8.94
CA ARG A 15 -17.44 9.57 -8.84
C ARG A 15 -17.86 9.76 -7.41
N GLN A 16 -18.40 10.94 -7.11
CA GLN A 16 -19.16 11.16 -5.89
C GLN A 16 -20.64 10.80 -6.09
N LYS A 17 -21.39 10.76 -4.99
CA LYS A 17 -22.85 10.62 -5.03
C LYS A 17 -23.55 11.80 -5.71
N GLN A 18 -22.96 12.99 -5.61
CA GLN A 18 -23.43 14.20 -6.29
C GLN A 18 -23.11 14.11 -7.77
N GLU A 19 -24.14 14.32 -8.60
CA GLU A 19 -24.00 14.23 -10.05
C GLU A 19 -23.00 15.26 -10.60
N GLY A 20 -22.10 14.79 -11.46
CA GLY A 20 -21.07 15.61 -12.10
C GLY A 20 -19.91 16.00 -11.19
N LEU A 21 -19.84 15.44 -9.96
CA LEU A 21 -18.70 15.64 -9.06
C LEU A 21 -17.88 14.37 -8.89
N TYR A 22 -16.58 14.58 -8.72
CA TYR A 22 -15.56 13.55 -8.57
C TYR A 22 -14.69 13.82 -7.34
N TYR A 23 -13.98 12.79 -6.89
CA TYR A 23 -12.86 12.94 -5.99
C TYR A 23 -11.62 12.28 -6.57
N VAL A 24 -10.47 12.84 -6.22
CA VAL A 24 -9.16 12.30 -6.58
C VAL A 24 -8.48 11.82 -5.32
N GLU A 25 -7.96 10.59 -5.36
CA GLU A 25 -7.11 10.04 -4.32
C GLU A 25 -5.65 10.34 -4.64
N TYR A 26 -4.97 10.97 -3.71
CA TYR A 26 -3.52 11.12 -3.68
C TYR A 26 -2.96 10.23 -2.57
N HIS A 27 -2.29 9.17 -2.96
CA HIS A 27 -1.67 8.22 -2.04
C HIS A 27 -0.19 8.05 -2.40
N PRO A 28 0.70 8.89 -1.87
CA PRO A 28 2.12 8.76 -2.11
C PRO A 28 2.68 7.49 -1.45
N ALA A 29 3.70 6.90 -2.04
CA ALA A 29 4.29 5.66 -1.56
C ALA A 29 4.79 5.78 -0.11
N GLY A 30 4.26 4.93 0.79
CA GLY A 30 4.59 4.94 2.21
C GLY A 30 4.21 6.22 2.96
N GLY A 31 3.32 7.03 2.40
CA GLY A 31 2.90 8.32 2.97
C GLY A 31 3.90 9.46 2.77
N ASP A 32 4.99 9.23 2.03
CA ASP A 32 6.03 10.24 1.75
C ASP A 32 5.63 11.08 0.52
N ALA A 33 4.82 12.10 0.75
CA ALA A 33 4.39 13.01 -0.31
C ALA A 33 5.56 13.80 -0.90
N ASN A 34 5.59 13.92 -2.23
CA ASN A 34 6.42 14.94 -2.87
C ASN A 34 5.86 16.32 -2.51
N VAL A 35 6.63 17.10 -1.79
CA VAL A 35 6.19 18.40 -1.26
C VAL A 35 5.83 19.38 -2.37
N GLU A 36 6.54 19.37 -3.50
CA GLU A 36 6.25 20.24 -4.65
C GLU A 36 4.91 19.90 -5.30
N HIS A 37 4.65 18.59 -5.51
CA HIS A 37 3.37 18.12 -6.05
C HIS A 37 2.20 18.39 -5.09
N LEU A 38 2.40 18.12 -3.80
CA LEU A 38 1.38 18.38 -2.79
C LEU A 38 1.04 19.87 -2.71
N LEU A 39 2.03 20.75 -2.65
CA LEU A 39 1.82 22.20 -2.61
C LEU A 39 1.13 22.68 -3.90
N ALA A 40 1.59 22.24 -5.08
CA ALA A 40 0.96 22.61 -6.35
C ALA A 40 -0.51 22.16 -6.43
N ALA A 41 -0.82 20.95 -5.92
CA ALA A 41 -2.21 20.48 -5.87
C ALA A 41 -3.07 21.30 -4.90
N LEU A 42 -2.53 21.65 -3.73
CA LEU A 42 -3.24 22.50 -2.75
C LEU A 42 -3.41 23.92 -3.26
N ASP A 43 -2.37 24.51 -3.87
CA ASP A 43 -2.45 25.87 -4.48
C ASP A 43 -3.48 25.91 -5.60
N TYR A 44 -3.58 24.86 -6.41
CA TYR A 44 -4.64 24.76 -7.41
C TYR A 44 -6.01 24.57 -6.74
N ALA A 45 -6.14 23.69 -5.77
CA ALA A 45 -7.41 23.42 -5.08
C ALA A 45 -8.02 24.66 -4.42
N VAL A 46 -7.21 25.55 -3.82
CA VAL A 46 -7.71 26.78 -3.18
C VAL A 46 -8.24 27.81 -4.19
N THR A 47 -7.96 27.68 -5.47
CA THR A 47 -8.53 28.52 -6.53
C THR A 47 -9.91 28.03 -6.99
N LEU A 48 -10.32 26.83 -6.59
CA LEU A 48 -11.55 26.18 -7.02
C LEU A 48 -12.69 26.42 -6.02
N ASP A 49 -13.93 26.42 -6.53
CA ASP A 49 -15.11 26.62 -5.70
C ASP A 49 -15.49 25.31 -4.99
N GLN A 50 -15.68 25.36 -3.67
CA GLN A 50 -16.14 24.26 -2.81
C GLN A 50 -15.27 22.99 -2.80
N VAL A 51 -14.05 23.03 -3.33
CA VAL A 51 -13.11 21.93 -3.26
C VAL A 51 -12.55 21.80 -1.83
N GLU A 52 -12.46 20.60 -1.33
CA GLU A 52 -11.88 20.30 -0.03
C GLU A 52 -10.78 19.22 -0.15
N ALA A 53 -9.71 19.37 0.64
CA ALA A 53 -8.71 18.34 0.83
C ALA A 53 -8.98 17.62 2.17
N ARG A 54 -9.09 16.27 2.16
CA ARG A 54 -9.39 15.44 3.33
C ARG A 54 -8.34 14.37 3.52
N ILE A 55 -7.74 14.34 4.71
CA ILE A 55 -6.78 13.32 5.12
C ILE A 55 -7.54 12.04 5.49
N ALA A 56 -7.03 10.89 5.02
CA ALA A 56 -7.53 9.57 5.35
C ALA A 56 -6.58 8.80 6.29
N PRO A 57 -7.07 7.84 7.08
CA PRO A 57 -6.25 7.10 8.03
C PRO A 57 -5.23 6.16 7.36
N ASP A 58 -5.35 5.90 6.08
CA ASP A 58 -4.51 5.01 5.28
C ASP A 58 -3.36 5.73 4.55
N GLN A 59 -2.97 6.92 5.01
CA GLN A 59 -1.92 7.77 4.43
C GLN A 59 -2.30 8.40 3.09
N ALA A 60 -3.59 8.42 2.74
CA ALA A 60 -4.10 9.10 1.57
C ALA A 60 -4.61 10.51 1.87
N LEU A 61 -4.65 11.34 0.84
CA LEU A 61 -5.33 12.63 0.80
C LEU A 61 -6.37 12.60 -0.32
N PHE A 62 -7.60 12.97 0.00
CA PHE A 62 -8.68 13.06 -0.96
C PHE A 62 -8.97 14.52 -1.30
N PHE A 63 -8.94 14.86 -2.60
CA PHE A 63 -9.48 16.11 -3.13
C PHE A 63 -10.89 15.83 -3.59
N ILE A 64 -11.89 16.48 -2.98
CA ILE A 64 -13.31 16.21 -3.22
C ILE A 64 -14.02 17.41 -3.82
N ASN A 65 -15.23 17.19 -4.36
CA ASN A 65 -16.11 18.18 -5.00
C ASN A 65 -15.54 18.75 -6.31
N LEU A 66 -14.77 17.96 -7.03
CA LEU A 66 -14.14 18.34 -8.29
C LEU A 66 -15.08 18.10 -9.49
N THR A 67 -15.06 18.99 -10.46
CA THR A 67 -15.55 18.68 -11.81
C THR A 67 -14.61 17.70 -12.53
N ALA A 68 -15.03 17.16 -13.68
CA ALA A 68 -14.21 16.23 -14.44
C ALA A 68 -12.85 16.80 -14.85
N ASP A 69 -12.81 18.06 -15.31
CA ASP A 69 -11.56 18.71 -15.74
C ASP A 69 -10.64 19.04 -14.56
N GLU A 70 -11.20 19.49 -13.44
CA GLU A 70 -10.46 19.74 -12.21
C GLU A 70 -9.87 18.44 -11.64
N ALA A 71 -10.62 17.33 -11.70
CA ALA A 71 -10.14 16.02 -11.27
C ALA A 71 -8.95 15.53 -12.13
N ARG A 72 -9.03 15.69 -13.47
CA ARG A 72 -7.90 15.42 -14.36
C ARG A 72 -6.67 16.24 -13.98
N LYS A 73 -6.88 17.54 -13.71
CA LYS A 73 -5.77 18.45 -13.37
C LYS A 73 -5.11 18.10 -12.03
N ILE A 74 -5.89 17.80 -10.99
CA ILE A 74 -5.35 17.33 -9.71
C ILE A 74 -4.58 16.01 -9.89
N ALA A 75 -5.13 15.05 -10.65
CA ALA A 75 -4.48 13.79 -10.90
C ALA A 75 -3.16 13.94 -11.69
N GLU A 76 -3.09 14.90 -12.62
CA GLU A 76 -1.86 15.24 -13.34
C GLU A 76 -0.80 15.85 -12.42
N ILE A 77 -1.18 16.78 -11.54
CA ILE A 77 -0.26 17.41 -10.59
C ILE A 77 0.30 16.41 -9.59
N THR A 78 -0.49 15.42 -9.19
CA THR A 78 -0.13 14.40 -8.21
C THR A 78 0.25 13.06 -8.87
N ASP A 79 1.07 13.09 -9.91
CA ASP A 79 1.44 11.93 -10.73
C ASP A 79 2.33 10.91 -10.00
N ASP A 80 2.91 11.30 -8.85
CA ASP A 80 3.63 10.42 -7.92
C ASP A 80 2.72 9.55 -7.03
N SER A 81 1.40 9.63 -7.21
CA SER A 81 0.42 8.81 -6.48
C SER A 81 0.42 7.35 -6.94
N ALA A 82 -0.01 6.47 -6.03
CA ALA A 82 -0.18 5.05 -6.32
C ALA A 82 -1.21 4.81 -7.45
N GLU A 83 -0.89 3.88 -8.37
CA GLU A 83 -1.74 3.50 -9.50
C GLU A 83 -2.31 2.08 -9.40
N ASN A 84 -2.02 1.36 -8.32
CA ASN A 84 -2.55 0.02 -8.03
C ASN A 84 -2.50 -0.24 -6.52
N ASP A 85 -3.19 -1.31 -6.07
CA ASP A 85 -3.31 -1.66 -4.66
C ASP A 85 -1.97 -1.92 -3.99
N PHE A 86 -1.03 -2.59 -4.65
CA PHE A 86 0.29 -2.81 -4.08
C PHE A 86 1.04 -1.50 -3.81
N ARG A 87 0.95 -0.52 -4.72
CA ARG A 87 1.58 0.80 -4.53
C ARG A 87 0.89 1.63 -3.44
N ARG A 88 -0.36 1.33 -3.08
CA ARG A 88 -1.05 1.89 -1.91
C ARG A 88 -0.64 1.27 -0.57
N SER A 89 0.40 0.44 -0.55
CA SER A 89 0.93 -0.14 0.68
C SER A 89 1.25 0.92 1.71
N VAL A 90 0.92 0.64 2.97
CA VAL A 90 1.11 1.55 4.10
C VAL A 90 2.24 1.08 5.01
N SER A 91 3.00 2.03 5.54
CA SER A 91 3.99 1.76 6.57
C SER A 91 3.93 2.82 7.66
N CYS A 92 4.20 2.45 8.90
CA CYS A 92 4.43 3.47 9.92
C CYS A 92 5.80 4.15 9.74
N VAL A 93 6.05 5.24 10.44
CA VAL A 93 7.32 6.00 10.34
C VAL A 93 8.57 5.18 10.73
N GLY A 94 8.40 4.06 11.44
CA GLY A 94 9.50 3.17 11.81
C GLY A 94 10.49 3.75 12.83
N SER A 95 11.56 3.00 13.09
CA SER A 95 12.57 3.32 14.11
C SER A 95 13.45 4.53 13.77
N THR A 96 13.38 5.03 12.55
CA THR A 96 14.13 6.26 12.17
C THR A 96 13.58 7.52 12.85
N ILE A 97 12.29 7.53 13.20
CA ILE A 97 11.60 8.65 13.84
C ILE A 97 10.96 8.22 15.18
N CYS A 98 10.36 7.04 15.22
CA CYS A 98 9.62 6.55 16.39
C CYS A 98 10.57 6.06 17.48
N GLN A 99 10.51 6.68 18.68
CA GLN A 99 11.38 6.33 19.82
C GLN A 99 11.17 4.91 20.35
N ILE A 100 9.99 4.31 20.13
CA ILE A 100 9.65 2.94 20.54
C ILE A 100 9.62 1.96 19.37
N GLY A 101 9.92 2.44 18.16
CA GLY A 101 10.00 1.62 16.95
C GLY A 101 11.16 0.63 17.04
N MET A 102 10.90 -0.66 16.77
CA MET A 102 11.93 -1.70 16.76
C MET A 102 12.70 -1.72 15.44
N GLN A 103 12.00 -1.56 14.32
CA GLN A 103 12.55 -1.67 12.97
C GLN A 103 12.10 -0.52 12.08
N ASP A 104 12.85 -0.27 11.02
CA ASP A 104 12.53 0.72 9.99
C ASP A 104 11.52 0.16 8.98
N SER A 105 10.25 0.38 9.24
CA SER A 105 9.15 -0.07 8.37
C SER A 105 9.02 0.73 7.08
N ASN A 106 9.30 2.04 7.12
CA ASN A 106 9.25 2.88 5.92
C ASN A 106 10.42 2.57 4.99
N GLY A 107 11.62 2.39 5.54
CA GLY A 107 12.79 1.93 4.78
C GLY A 107 12.54 0.56 4.12
N LEU A 108 11.96 -0.40 4.84
CA LEU A 108 11.60 -1.70 4.26
C LEU A 108 10.64 -1.55 3.07
N LEU A 109 9.59 -0.72 3.18
CA LEU A 109 8.65 -0.51 2.07
C LEU A 109 9.33 0.10 0.85
N LYS A 110 10.22 1.07 1.06
CA LYS A 110 11.02 1.68 -0.03
C LYS A 110 11.95 0.66 -0.70
N ASP A 111 12.60 -0.18 0.09
CA ASP A 111 13.48 -1.24 -0.43
C ASP A 111 12.70 -2.26 -1.26
N ILE A 112 11.48 -2.63 -0.82
CA ILE A 112 10.58 -3.51 -1.57
C ILE A 112 10.24 -2.88 -2.92
N PHE A 113 9.78 -1.64 -2.94
CA PHE A 113 9.41 -0.96 -4.18
C PHE A 113 10.60 -0.82 -5.13
N ALA A 114 11.74 -0.38 -4.63
CA ALA A 114 12.96 -0.22 -5.43
C ALA A 114 13.46 -1.56 -6.02
N HIS A 115 13.37 -2.65 -5.24
CA HIS A 115 13.77 -3.97 -5.69
C HIS A 115 12.88 -4.46 -6.85
N LEU A 116 11.55 -4.43 -6.66
CA LEU A 116 10.59 -4.92 -7.66
C LEU A 116 10.61 -4.08 -8.94
N GLU A 117 10.75 -2.76 -8.82
CA GLU A 117 10.89 -1.85 -9.96
C GLU A 117 12.17 -2.12 -10.75
N LYS A 118 13.31 -2.24 -10.06
CA LYS A 118 14.60 -2.60 -10.69
C LYS A 118 14.55 -3.91 -11.44
N LYS A 119 13.74 -4.87 -10.97
CA LYS A 119 13.53 -6.17 -11.58
C LYS A 119 12.48 -6.17 -12.69
N GLY A 120 11.73 -5.08 -12.86
CA GLY A 120 10.64 -4.99 -13.82
C GLY A 120 9.48 -5.93 -13.53
N VAL A 121 9.23 -6.23 -12.25
CA VAL A 121 8.19 -7.18 -11.83
C VAL A 121 6.82 -6.52 -11.93
N ASP A 122 5.85 -7.19 -12.55
CA ASP A 122 4.46 -6.75 -12.52
C ASP A 122 3.85 -7.00 -11.13
N THR A 123 3.47 -5.92 -10.45
CA THR A 123 2.96 -5.95 -9.07
C THR A 123 1.45 -5.84 -8.96
N ARG A 124 0.71 -5.79 -10.08
CA ARG A 124 -0.74 -5.53 -10.10
C ARG A 124 -1.58 -6.59 -9.39
N LYS A 125 -1.08 -7.82 -9.27
CA LYS A 125 -1.75 -8.91 -8.55
C LYS A 125 -1.33 -9.06 -7.09
N LEU A 126 -0.26 -8.34 -6.66
CA LEU A 126 0.12 -8.30 -5.25
C LEU A 126 -0.91 -7.49 -4.44
N PRO A 127 -1.20 -7.90 -3.20
CA PRO A 127 -2.08 -7.15 -2.33
C PRO A 127 -1.37 -5.92 -1.77
N ARG A 128 -2.16 -5.00 -1.23
CA ARG A 128 -1.68 -3.92 -0.39
C ARG A 128 -0.94 -4.48 0.83
N LEU A 129 0.26 -3.97 1.09
CA LEU A 129 1.02 -4.33 2.28
C LEU A 129 0.70 -3.40 3.44
N HIS A 130 0.72 -3.93 4.65
CA HIS A 130 0.58 -3.19 5.89
C HIS A 130 1.81 -3.44 6.77
N ILE A 131 2.70 -2.43 6.92
CA ILE A 131 4.00 -2.61 7.57
C ILE A 131 4.10 -1.75 8.83
N SER A 132 4.34 -2.39 9.97
CA SER A 132 4.61 -1.72 11.25
C SER A 132 6.04 -1.96 11.71
N GLY A 133 6.71 -0.96 12.23
CA GLY A 133 8.06 -1.09 12.78
C GLY A 133 8.13 -1.89 14.08
N CYS A 134 7.01 -2.18 14.72
CA CYS A 134 6.89 -2.95 15.96
C CYS A 134 5.47 -3.51 16.13
N PRO A 135 5.20 -4.32 17.17
CA PRO A 135 3.87 -4.91 17.42
C PRO A 135 2.74 -3.91 17.73
N HIS A 136 3.01 -2.61 17.93
CA HIS A 136 1.98 -1.59 18.22
C HIS A 136 1.02 -1.29 17.07
N SER A 137 1.25 -1.88 15.89
CA SER A 137 0.32 -1.86 14.75
C SER A 137 -0.03 -0.48 14.17
N CYS A 138 0.85 0.51 14.28
CA CYS A 138 0.60 1.83 13.68
C CYS A 138 0.49 1.79 12.14
N GLY A 139 1.07 0.78 11.47
CA GLY A 139 0.88 0.48 10.05
C GLY A 139 -0.24 -0.55 9.81
N THR A 140 -1.10 -0.80 10.80
CA THR A 140 -2.28 -1.67 10.71
C THR A 140 -2.02 -3.07 10.15
N HIS A 141 -0.83 -3.65 10.42
CA HIS A 141 -0.39 -4.94 9.87
C HIS A 141 -1.35 -6.11 10.14
N GLN A 142 -2.21 -6.00 11.14
CA GLN A 142 -3.14 -7.07 11.53
C GLN A 142 -4.32 -7.22 10.59
N ILE A 143 -4.69 -6.17 9.85
CA ILE A 143 -5.84 -6.17 8.94
C ILE A 143 -5.46 -6.28 7.47
N GLY A 144 -4.17 -6.21 7.14
CA GLY A 144 -3.70 -6.43 5.78
C GLY A 144 -3.82 -7.89 5.36
N GLU A 145 -4.10 -8.18 4.09
CA GLU A 145 -3.99 -9.53 3.54
C GLU A 145 -2.57 -10.08 3.72
N ILE A 146 -1.57 -9.21 3.54
CA ILE A 146 -0.17 -9.42 3.92
C ILE A 146 0.24 -8.25 4.82
N GLY A 147 0.52 -8.57 6.08
CA GLY A 147 1.04 -7.63 7.05
C GLY A 147 2.45 -7.99 7.50
N PHE A 148 3.21 -6.98 7.92
CA PHE A 148 4.52 -7.18 8.53
C PHE A 148 4.66 -6.35 9.80
N HIS A 149 5.26 -6.89 10.85
CA HIS A 149 5.70 -6.07 11.97
C HIS A 149 7.11 -6.40 12.42
N GLY A 150 7.83 -5.37 12.85
CA GLY A 150 9.23 -5.46 13.24
C GLY A 150 9.48 -6.49 14.33
N ALA A 151 10.54 -7.28 14.13
CA ALA A 151 10.99 -8.34 14.98
C ALA A 151 12.52 -8.52 14.90
N VAL A 152 13.04 -9.50 15.62
CA VAL A 152 14.42 -9.98 15.52
C VAL A 152 14.39 -11.47 15.26
N LYS A 153 15.28 -11.95 14.39
CA LYS A 153 15.50 -13.38 14.15
C LYS A 153 16.95 -13.73 14.44
N LEU A 154 17.15 -14.85 15.11
CA LEU A 154 18.50 -15.41 15.30
C LEU A 154 18.88 -16.25 14.08
N VAL A 155 19.92 -15.84 13.36
CA VAL A 155 20.52 -16.61 12.27
C VAL A 155 21.97 -16.90 12.68
N ASP A 156 22.33 -18.16 12.77
CA ASP A 156 23.66 -18.60 13.24
C ASP A 156 24.06 -17.96 14.59
N LYS A 157 23.11 -17.88 15.52
CA LYS A 157 23.24 -17.26 16.85
C LYS A 157 23.49 -15.74 16.82
N LYS A 158 23.35 -15.08 15.66
CA LYS A 158 23.44 -13.62 15.53
C LYS A 158 22.05 -13.02 15.36
N PRO A 159 21.74 -11.94 16.09
CA PRO A 159 20.47 -11.25 15.90
C PRO A 159 20.48 -10.49 14.56
N MET A 160 19.45 -10.75 13.76
CA MET A 160 19.22 -10.09 12.48
C MET A 160 17.92 -9.29 12.53
N VAL A 161 17.90 -8.13 11.84
CA VAL A 161 16.67 -7.39 11.60
C VAL A 161 15.70 -8.26 10.81
N ALA A 162 14.50 -8.43 11.33
CA ALA A 162 13.49 -9.29 10.74
C ALA A 162 12.09 -8.70 10.93
N PHE A 163 11.13 -9.25 10.20
CA PHE A 163 9.72 -8.92 10.36
C PHE A 163 8.90 -10.20 10.43
N ILE A 164 7.95 -10.21 11.35
CA ILE A 164 6.92 -11.25 11.40
C ILE A 164 5.91 -10.96 10.31
N LEU A 165 5.71 -11.93 9.43
CA LEU A 165 4.65 -11.93 8.43
C LEU A 165 3.33 -12.31 9.10
N VAL A 166 2.32 -11.48 8.91
CA VAL A 166 0.94 -11.70 9.33
C VAL A 166 0.10 -11.91 8.07
N ASP A 167 -0.65 -12.99 8.02
CA ASP A 167 -1.37 -13.45 6.84
C ASP A 167 -2.86 -13.50 7.09
N GLY A 168 -3.64 -13.08 6.10
CA GLY A 168 -5.08 -13.26 6.04
C GLY A 168 -5.91 -12.29 6.88
N GLY A 169 -5.39 -11.08 7.10
CA GLY A 169 -6.22 -9.97 7.54
C GLY A 169 -7.19 -9.52 6.45
N SER A 170 -8.20 -8.76 6.82
CA SER A 170 -9.13 -8.12 5.89
C SER A 170 -9.68 -6.83 6.49
N GLU A 171 -9.64 -5.77 5.71
CA GLU A 171 -10.27 -4.47 6.01
C GLU A 171 -11.58 -4.27 5.22
N HIS A 172 -12.02 -5.27 4.45
CA HIS A 172 -13.23 -5.17 3.65
C HIS A 172 -14.48 -5.15 4.53
N MET A 173 -15.32 -4.14 4.32
CA MET A 173 -16.56 -3.95 5.07
C MET A 173 -17.45 -5.20 5.02
N GLY A 174 -17.78 -5.71 6.21
CA GLY A 174 -18.61 -6.92 6.38
C GLY A 174 -17.84 -8.25 6.35
N SER A 175 -16.51 -8.20 6.16
CA SER A 175 -15.63 -9.36 6.23
C SER A 175 -14.31 -9.03 6.93
N GLU A 176 -14.34 -8.07 7.85
CA GLU A 176 -13.18 -7.63 8.64
C GLU A 176 -12.62 -8.80 9.46
N ASN A 177 -11.31 -8.97 9.40
CA ASN A 177 -10.65 -10.06 10.08
C ASN A 177 -9.21 -9.70 10.45
N PHE A 178 -8.76 -10.18 11.61
CA PHE A 178 -7.35 -10.11 11.96
C PHE A 178 -6.58 -11.28 11.38
N GLY A 179 -5.46 -10.98 10.73
CA GLY A 179 -4.51 -11.96 10.25
C GLY A 179 -3.82 -12.72 11.38
N LYS A 180 -3.11 -13.77 11.00
CA LYS A 180 -2.35 -14.63 11.92
C LYS A 180 -0.88 -14.63 11.55
N MET A 181 -0.02 -14.75 12.55
CA MET A 181 1.42 -14.91 12.30
C MET A 181 1.68 -16.16 11.46
N ALA A 182 2.41 -15.99 10.36
CA ALA A 182 2.67 -17.03 9.37
C ALA A 182 4.16 -17.30 9.14
N GLY A 183 5.05 -16.38 9.49
CA GLY A 183 6.49 -16.56 9.36
C GLY A 183 7.30 -15.44 10.01
N ASN A 184 8.62 -15.64 10.16
CA ASN A 184 9.57 -14.63 10.61
C ASN A 184 10.70 -14.51 9.58
N ILE A 185 10.67 -13.48 8.76
CA ILE A 185 11.55 -13.31 7.61
C ILE A 185 12.59 -12.21 7.90
N VAL A 186 13.86 -12.49 7.59
CA VAL A 186 14.93 -11.47 7.68
C VAL A 186 14.62 -10.35 6.71
N ALA A 187 14.75 -9.09 7.15
CA ALA A 187 14.33 -7.91 6.38
C ALA A 187 14.88 -7.88 4.95
N THR A 188 16.16 -8.23 4.78
CA THR A 188 16.83 -8.24 3.45
C THR A 188 16.29 -9.29 2.48
N LYS A 189 15.55 -10.28 2.97
CA LYS A 189 14.92 -11.33 2.15
C LYS A 189 13.46 -11.03 1.75
N ILE A 190 12.83 -10.03 2.37
CA ILE A 190 11.43 -9.71 2.10
C ILE A 190 11.20 -9.22 0.66
N PRO A 191 12.06 -8.37 0.06
CA PRO A 191 11.90 -7.99 -1.34
C PRO A 191 11.94 -9.20 -2.30
N GLU A 192 12.84 -10.17 -2.07
CA GLU A 192 12.95 -11.40 -2.87
C GLU A 192 11.75 -12.34 -2.66
N PHE A 193 11.21 -12.40 -1.44
CA PHE A 193 9.97 -13.12 -1.14
C PHE A 193 8.80 -12.56 -1.95
N LEU A 194 8.65 -11.23 -1.99
CA LEU A 194 7.56 -10.58 -2.75
C LEU A 194 7.79 -10.67 -4.26
N GLU A 195 9.03 -10.63 -4.75
CA GLU A 195 9.36 -10.92 -6.15
C GLU A 195 8.90 -12.34 -6.53
N SER A 196 9.23 -13.33 -5.71
CA SER A 196 8.83 -14.73 -5.94
C SER A 196 7.32 -14.89 -5.93
N LEU A 197 6.63 -14.26 -4.98
CA LEU A 197 5.17 -14.27 -4.91
C LEU A 197 4.54 -13.61 -6.14
N ALA A 198 5.04 -12.43 -6.56
CA ALA A 198 4.54 -11.74 -7.74
C ALA A 198 4.68 -12.57 -9.01
N ASN A 199 5.83 -13.24 -9.19
CA ASN A 199 6.05 -14.11 -10.34
C ASN A 199 5.06 -15.29 -10.36
N ILE A 200 4.83 -15.94 -9.22
CA ILE A 200 3.83 -17.01 -9.10
C ILE A 200 2.43 -16.49 -9.46
N LEU A 201 2.05 -15.33 -8.95
CA LEU A 201 0.74 -14.72 -9.23
C LEU A 201 0.59 -14.35 -10.71
N ASN A 202 1.66 -13.85 -11.34
CA ASN A 202 1.63 -13.45 -12.75
C ASN A 202 1.48 -14.65 -13.69
N GLU A 203 2.02 -15.83 -13.32
CA GLU A 203 1.85 -17.09 -14.04
C GLU A 203 0.48 -17.75 -13.77
N SER A 204 -0.20 -17.36 -12.70
CA SER A 204 -1.48 -17.91 -12.30
C SER A 204 -2.65 -17.29 -13.07
N PRO A 205 -3.72 -18.06 -13.37
CA PRO A 205 -4.93 -17.55 -13.99
C PRO A 205 -5.79 -16.67 -13.06
N GLU A 206 -5.57 -16.74 -11.74
CA GLU A 206 -6.31 -15.96 -10.76
C GLU A 206 -6.05 -14.45 -10.92
N PRO A 207 -7.08 -13.60 -10.68
CA PRO A 207 -6.98 -12.16 -10.91
C PRO A 207 -6.09 -11.45 -9.90
N ASP A 208 -6.00 -11.98 -8.67
CA ASP A 208 -5.32 -11.33 -7.53
C ASP A 208 -4.83 -12.33 -6.49
N PHE A 209 -4.06 -11.83 -5.52
CA PHE A 209 -3.52 -12.61 -4.41
C PHE A 209 -4.61 -13.24 -3.54
N GLY A 210 -5.66 -12.50 -3.20
CA GLY A 210 -6.72 -12.97 -2.32
C GLY A 210 -7.39 -14.23 -2.87
N THR A 211 -7.75 -14.20 -4.16
CA THR A 211 -8.35 -15.34 -4.87
C THR A 211 -7.37 -16.50 -4.97
N TRP A 212 -6.13 -16.23 -5.36
CA TRP A 212 -5.08 -17.26 -5.48
C TRP A 212 -4.80 -17.93 -4.13
N ARG A 213 -4.69 -17.17 -3.06
CA ARG A 213 -4.38 -17.67 -1.71
C ARG A 213 -5.43 -18.66 -1.20
N LEU A 214 -6.71 -18.48 -1.55
CA LEU A 214 -7.77 -19.39 -1.12
C LEU A 214 -7.58 -20.81 -1.65
N THR A 215 -7.08 -20.95 -2.87
CA THR A 215 -6.91 -22.24 -3.56
C THR A 215 -5.49 -22.82 -3.43
N HIS A 216 -4.47 -21.96 -3.21
CA HIS A 216 -3.05 -22.33 -3.16
C HIS A 216 -2.41 -22.12 -1.77
N LYS A 217 -3.19 -22.31 -0.71
CA LYS A 217 -2.71 -22.08 0.66
C LYS A 217 -1.45 -22.88 1.01
N GLY A 218 -1.33 -24.12 0.50
CA GLY A 218 -0.16 -24.96 0.72
C GLY A 218 1.09 -24.40 0.06
N ASP A 219 0.98 -23.93 -1.19
CA ASP A 219 2.08 -23.36 -1.97
C ASP A 219 2.55 -22.04 -1.34
N TYR A 220 1.61 -21.20 -0.90
CA TYR A 220 1.93 -19.98 -0.18
C TYR A 220 2.69 -20.24 1.13
N MET A 221 2.24 -21.20 1.93
CA MET A 221 2.95 -21.58 3.17
C MET A 221 4.33 -22.18 2.91
N ASN A 222 4.51 -22.93 1.81
CA ASN A 222 5.81 -23.43 1.39
C ASN A 222 6.74 -22.30 0.97
N LEU A 223 6.21 -21.31 0.23
CA LEU A 223 6.97 -20.12 -0.13
C LEU A 223 7.45 -19.36 1.11
N ILE A 224 6.57 -19.09 2.08
CA ILE A 224 6.95 -18.44 3.35
C ILE A 224 8.10 -19.17 4.02
N LYS A 225 7.99 -20.51 4.17
CA LYS A 225 9.02 -21.35 4.80
C LYS A 225 10.36 -21.31 4.08
N ALA A 226 10.36 -21.15 2.76
CA ALA A 226 11.60 -21.06 1.98
C ALA A 226 12.40 -19.78 2.28
N PHE A 227 11.74 -18.75 2.80
CA PHE A 227 12.35 -17.46 3.16
C PHE A 227 12.56 -17.28 4.67
N GLU A 228 12.03 -18.18 5.49
CA GLU A 228 12.32 -18.22 6.94
C GLU A 228 13.76 -18.71 7.25
#